data_f07042d71029ddc0acdd7fba63ef246b
#
_entry.id   f07042d71029ddc0acdd7fba63ef246b
#
_cell.length_a   1.000
_cell.length_b   1.000
_cell.length_c   1.000
_cell.angle_alpha   90.00
_cell.angle_beta   90.00
_cell.angle_gamma   90.00
#
_symmetry.space_group_name_H-M   'P 1'
#
loop_
_entity.id
_entity.type
_entity.pdbx_description
1 polymer ?
#
loop_
_entity_poly.entity_id
_entity_poly.type
_entity_poly.pdbx_seq_one_letter_code
_entity_poly.pdbx_strand_id
1 'polypeptide(L)'
;MVETIRIGLIGAGGNTRVRHLPEFQKIPDVEIVAIANRSNESASAFAAEFNLEVETSGDPYEVIGSSDVDAICIGTWPNKHREYTIAALEAGKHVLVEARMAMNASEAADMLKSSEAHPDLVSQIVPAPMDFKSWRTIKRLVDEGESGELGTVREVHISILNGQNLAPNPELHWRDQTELSGMNIMMYGITVEMIHRWLGPTEELIADGHTFISEKLNTDTGEMVEVNIPDSLSVLARQTNGARVIYNLSTVATPTSPNGATLFGSKGTLVWSFAEDTLSFTPLGGTAGPYPHDDRSVFGWQVESDFVESIRSKAPVVLTNFQDGLEYMLSLIHI
;
A
#
# COMPACT_ATOMS: atom_id res chain seq x y z
N MET A 1 3.33 -2.97 34.01
CA MET A 1 4.33 -2.39 33.09
C MET A 1 3.93 -2.85 31.70
N VAL A 2 3.93 -1.98 30.73
CA VAL A 2 3.73 -2.38 29.34
C VAL A 2 4.98 -3.13 28.91
N GLU A 3 4.81 -4.30 28.29
CA GLU A 3 5.94 -5.10 27.80
C GLU A 3 6.55 -4.40 26.58
N THR A 4 7.88 -4.30 26.56
CA THR A 4 8.59 -3.70 25.41
C THR A 4 8.45 -4.60 24.21
N ILE A 5 8.08 -4.04 23.06
CA ILE A 5 8.02 -4.75 21.77
C ILE A 5 9.34 -4.52 21.02
N ARG A 6 10.05 -5.61 20.73
CA ARG A 6 11.35 -5.61 20.07
C ARG A 6 11.18 -5.90 18.58
N ILE A 7 11.56 -4.94 17.74
CA ILE A 7 11.35 -4.98 16.29
C ILE A 7 12.64 -5.34 15.56
N GLY A 8 12.57 -6.34 14.67
CA GLY A 8 13.55 -6.62 13.64
C GLY A 8 13.17 -5.96 12.32
N LEU A 9 14.08 -5.23 11.69
CA LEU A 9 13.88 -4.64 10.37
C LEU A 9 14.53 -5.51 9.31
N ILE A 10 13.77 -5.91 8.28
CA ILE A 10 14.29 -6.64 7.12
C ILE A 10 14.06 -5.80 5.86
N GLY A 11 15.16 -5.47 5.16
CA GLY A 11 15.10 -4.57 4.00
C GLY A 11 14.97 -3.11 4.41
N ALA A 12 15.95 -2.61 5.17
CA ALA A 12 16.03 -1.21 5.60
C ALA A 12 16.35 -0.28 4.42
N GLY A 13 15.40 -0.16 3.49
CA GLY A 13 15.44 0.66 2.28
C GLY A 13 14.82 2.04 2.44
N GLY A 14 14.33 2.60 1.31
CA GLY A 14 13.82 3.98 1.26
C GLY A 14 12.66 4.24 2.21
N ASN A 15 11.61 3.41 2.19
CA ASN A 15 10.44 3.64 3.04
C ASN A 15 10.73 3.35 4.52
N THR A 16 11.52 2.33 4.81
CA THR A 16 12.00 2.05 6.18
C THR A 16 12.75 3.26 6.74
N ARG A 17 13.59 3.90 5.93
CA ARG A 17 14.37 5.09 6.32
C ARG A 17 13.52 6.31 6.62
N VAL A 18 12.52 6.59 5.80
CA VAL A 18 11.74 7.85 5.89
C VAL A 18 10.44 7.70 6.69
N ARG A 19 9.96 6.48 6.91
CA ARG A 19 8.70 6.19 7.58
C ARG A 19 8.86 5.22 8.74
N HIS A 20 9.08 3.93 8.49
CA HIS A 20 9.00 2.90 9.54
C HIS A 20 9.91 3.18 10.73
N LEU A 21 11.19 3.40 10.51
CA LEU A 21 12.12 3.64 11.61
C LEU A 21 11.76 4.89 12.44
N PRO A 22 11.56 6.07 11.83
CA PRO A 22 11.18 7.27 12.60
C PRO A 22 9.85 7.14 13.35
N GLU A 23 8.87 6.41 12.79
CA GLU A 23 7.58 6.24 13.44
C GLU A 23 7.63 5.22 14.57
N PHE A 24 8.33 4.09 14.43
CA PHE A 24 8.56 3.16 15.54
C PHE A 24 9.28 3.85 16.71
N GLN A 25 10.29 4.69 16.44
CA GLN A 25 11.04 5.42 17.47
C GLN A 25 10.19 6.41 18.29
N LYS A 26 9.01 6.81 17.80
CA LYS A 26 8.08 7.70 18.54
C LYS A 26 7.18 6.94 19.50
N ILE A 27 7.06 5.62 19.36
CA ILE A 27 6.13 4.82 20.14
C ILE A 27 6.80 4.39 21.45
N PRO A 28 6.25 4.73 22.62
CA PRO A 28 6.81 4.30 23.91
C PRO A 28 6.88 2.77 24.00
N ASP A 29 7.92 2.26 24.67
CA ASP A 29 8.15 0.83 24.86
C ASP A 29 8.18 0.02 23.53
N VAL A 30 8.78 0.60 22.49
CA VAL A 30 9.13 -0.06 21.23
C VAL A 30 10.61 0.17 20.97
N GLU A 31 11.33 -0.90 20.64
CA GLU A 31 12.78 -0.86 20.40
C GLU A 31 13.11 -1.55 19.08
N ILE A 32 13.98 -0.94 18.28
CA ILE A 32 14.60 -1.63 17.13
C ILE A 32 15.82 -2.35 17.67
N VAL A 33 15.86 -3.67 17.51
CA VAL A 33 16.93 -4.51 18.11
C VAL A 33 17.79 -5.21 17.07
N ALA A 34 17.31 -5.38 15.85
CA ALA A 34 18.05 -6.07 14.79
C ALA A 34 17.70 -5.51 13.39
N ILE A 35 18.66 -5.54 12.49
CA ILE A 35 18.50 -5.10 11.09
C ILE A 35 19.15 -6.11 10.16
N ALA A 36 18.41 -6.56 9.15
CA ALA A 36 18.97 -7.34 8.04
C ALA A 36 18.75 -6.63 6.69
N ASN A 37 19.80 -6.64 5.87
CA ASN A 37 19.79 -6.14 4.50
C ASN A 37 20.41 -7.18 3.55
N ARG A 38 20.59 -6.80 2.27
CA ARG A 38 21.24 -7.63 1.25
C ARG A 38 22.71 -8.02 1.59
N SER A 39 23.33 -7.26 2.47
CA SER A 39 24.64 -7.56 3.04
C SER A 39 24.74 -6.95 4.43
N ASN A 40 25.64 -7.49 5.26
CA ASN A 40 25.87 -6.96 6.59
C ASN A 40 26.45 -5.54 6.53
N GLU A 41 27.27 -5.21 5.51
CA GLU A 41 27.80 -3.85 5.32
C GLU A 41 26.67 -2.84 5.13
N SER A 42 25.65 -3.19 4.33
CA SER A 42 24.50 -2.29 4.11
C SER A 42 23.58 -2.18 5.33
N ALA A 43 23.45 -3.24 6.13
CA ALA A 43 22.74 -3.21 7.41
C ALA A 43 23.46 -2.33 8.43
N SER A 44 24.79 -2.52 8.56
CA SER A 44 25.64 -1.72 9.47
C SER A 44 25.71 -0.25 9.06
N ALA A 45 25.75 0.05 7.76
CA ALA A 45 25.72 1.42 7.26
C ALA A 45 24.39 2.11 7.63
N PHE A 46 23.24 1.40 7.49
CA PHE A 46 21.96 1.92 7.91
C PHE A 46 21.90 2.15 9.44
N ALA A 47 22.36 1.19 10.25
CA ALA A 47 22.41 1.36 11.70
C ALA A 47 23.26 2.57 12.12
N ALA A 48 24.43 2.75 11.50
CA ALA A 48 25.31 3.88 11.77
C ALA A 48 24.69 5.23 11.36
N GLU A 49 23.99 5.31 10.24
CA GLU A 49 23.30 6.52 9.77
C GLU A 49 22.30 7.04 10.80
N PHE A 50 21.59 6.14 11.48
CA PHE A 50 20.58 6.49 12.48
C PHE A 50 21.06 6.38 13.93
N ASN A 51 22.37 6.16 14.16
CA ASN A 51 22.97 5.97 15.47
C ASN A 51 22.30 4.86 16.30
N LEU A 52 21.97 3.74 15.66
CA LEU A 52 21.36 2.59 16.30
C LEU A 52 22.44 1.61 16.78
N GLU A 53 22.38 1.23 18.07
CA GLU A 53 23.18 0.15 18.64
C GLU A 53 22.39 -1.16 18.60
N VAL A 54 22.37 -1.83 17.44
CA VAL A 54 21.55 -3.00 17.15
C VAL A 54 22.36 -4.10 16.47
N GLU A 55 21.85 -5.32 16.51
CA GLU A 55 22.42 -6.41 15.71
C GLU A 55 22.23 -6.16 14.23
N THR A 56 23.24 -6.45 13.42
CA THR A 56 23.18 -6.28 11.96
C THR A 56 23.57 -7.59 11.27
N SER A 57 22.85 -7.95 10.20
CA SER A 57 23.11 -9.17 9.44
C SER A 57 22.91 -8.96 7.93
N GLY A 58 23.60 -9.79 7.15
CA GLY A 58 23.34 -10.01 5.72
C GLY A 58 22.34 -11.15 5.46
N ASP A 59 21.92 -11.86 6.51
CA ASP A 59 20.96 -12.96 6.44
C ASP A 59 19.68 -12.59 7.21
N PRO A 60 18.53 -12.37 6.53
CA PRO A 60 17.26 -12.09 7.18
C PRO A 60 16.80 -13.18 8.16
N TYR A 61 17.20 -14.44 7.95
CA TYR A 61 16.79 -15.55 8.82
C TYR A 61 17.45 -15.50 10.20
N GLU A 62 18.63 -14.87 10.35
CA GLU A 62 19.23 -14.63 11.65
C GLU A 62 18.35 -13.68 12.49
N VAL A 63 17.81 -12.63 11.89
CA VAL A 63 16.88 -11.69 12.56
C VAL A 63 15.53 -12.35 12.85
N ILE A 64 14.98 -13.11 11.89
CA ILE A 64 13.71 -13.85 12.06
C ILE A 64 13.82 -14.87 13.20
N GLY A 65 14.92 -15.62 13.28
CA GLY A 65 15.16 -16.67 14.27
C GLY A 65 15.59 -16.17 15.65
N SER A 66 15.88 -14.88 15.80
CA SER A 66 16.36 -14.32 17.08
C SER A 66 15.28 -14.36 18.16
N SER A 67 15.63 -14.84 19.36
CA SER A 67 14.77 -14.80 20.54
C SER A 67 14.57 -13.38 21.09
N ASP A 68 15.41 -12.45 20.67
CA ASP A 68 15.35 -11.06 21.10
C ASP A 68 14.47 -10.16 20.21
N VAL A 69 13.79 -10.77 19.23
CA VAL A 69 12.85 -10.09 18.33
C VAL A 69 11.43 -10.61 18.59
N ASP A 70 10.48 -9.71 18.71
CA ASP A 70 9.05 -10.05 18.91
C ASP A 70 8.24 -9.84 17.63
N ALA A 71 8.64 -8.87 16.79
CA ALA A 71 7.95 -8.54 15.55
C ALA A 71 8.93 -8.15 14.43
N ILE A 72 8.55 -8.47 13.20
CA ILE A 72 9.34 -8.19 11.99
C ILE A 72 8.64 -7.14 11.15
N CYS A 73 9.37 -6.09 10.77
CA CYS A 73 8.97 -5.15 9.73
C CYS A 73 9.71 -5.47 8.43
N ILE A 74 8.97 -5.86 7.39
CA ILE A 74 9.50 -6.28 6.09
C ILE A 74 9.38 -5.13 5.10
N GLY A 75 10.50 -4.46 4.82
CA GLY A 75 10.63 -3.34 3.89
C GLY A 75 11.34 -3.70 2.59
N THR A 76 11.36 -4.97 2.22
CA THR A 76 11.99 -5.48 0.98
C THR A 76 11.13 -5.18 -0.26
N TRP A 77 11.58 -5.64 -1.42
CA TRP A 77 10.74 -5.70 -2.60
C TRP A 77 9.77 -6.88 -2.53
N PRO A 78 8.64 -6.84 -3.27
CA PRO A 78 7.57 -7.85 -3.20
C PRO A 78 8.03 -9.30 -3.40
N ASN A 79 9.08 -9.54 -4.19
CA ASN A 79 9.62 -10.88 -4.43
C ASN A 79 10.14 -11.60 -3.16
N LYS A 80 10.27 -10.88 -2.04
CA LYS A 80 10.70 -11.43 -0.75
C LYS A 80 9.59 -11.40 0.32
N HIS A 81 8.47 -10.75 0.07
CA HIS A 81 7.41 -10.59 1.05
C HIS A 81 6.85 -11.93 1.53
N ARG A 82 6.46 -12.82 0.58
CA ARG A 82 5.93 -14.15 0.90
C ARG A 82 6.91 -14.97 1.75
N GLU A 83 8.15 -15.07 1.29
CA GLU A 83 9.19 -15.88 1.91
C GLU A 83 9.43 -15.45 3.38
N TYR A 84 9.70 -14.16 3.59
CA TYR A 84 10.03 -13.66 4.92
C TYR A 84 8.81 -13.55 5.85
N THR A 85 7.63 -13.27 5.31
CA THR A 85 6.38 -13.26 6.09
C THR A 85 6.09 -14.64 6.66
N ILE A 86 6.12 -15.68 5.83
CA ILE A 86 5.83 -17.06 6.28
C ILE A 86 6.87 -17.49 7.31
N ALA A 87 8.15 -17.27 7.04
CA ALA A 87 9.21 -17.62 7.98
C ALA A 87 9.08 -16.90 9.33
N ALA A 88 8.69 -15.62 9.32
CA ALA A 88 8.49 -14.85 10.55
C ALA A 88 7.31 -15.38 11.37
N LEU A 89 6.17 -15.67 10.72
CA LEU A 89 5.00 -16.26 11.39
C LEU A 89 5.32 -17.66 11.97
N GLU A 90 6.02 -18.51 11.22
CA GLU A 90 6.46 -19.83 11.69
C GLU A 90 7.44 -19.73 12.86
N ALA A 91 8.23 -18.65 12.93
CA ALA A 91 9.11 -18.34 14.06
C ALA A 91 8.39 -17.68 15.25
N GLY A 92 7.06 -17.52 15.19
CA GLY A 92 6.24 -16.92 16.24
C GLY A 92 6.36 -15.39 16.33
N LYS A 93 6.67 -14.70 15.24
CA LYS A 93 6.82 -13.24 15.20
C LYS A 93 5.59 -12.57 14.59
N HIS A 94 5.17 -11.43 15.15
CA HIS A 94 4.24 -10.51 14.47
C HIS A 94 4.87 -9.94 13.21
N VAL A 95 4.07 -9.62 12.19
CA VAL A 95 4.57 -9.16 10.90
C VAL A 95 3.87 -7.87 10.44
N LEU A 96 4.67 -6.86 10.11
CA LEU A 96 4.29 -5.72 9.28
C LEU A 96 5.04 -5.82 7.95
N VAL A 97 4.33 -5.91 6.84
CA VAL A 97 4.92 -6.03 5.51
C VAL A 97 4.53 -4.87 4.60
N GLU A 98 5.46 -4.42 3.77
CA GLU A 98 5.24 -3.36 2.81
C GLU A 98 4.20 -3.71 1.73
N ALA A 99 3.60 -2.66 1.17
CA ALA A 99 2.69 -2.78 0.04
C ALA A 99 3.51 -2.86 -1.29
N ARG A 100 3.05 -3.67 -2.24
CA ARG A 100 1.92 -4.57 -2.19
C ARG A 100 2.31 -5.86 -1.50
N MET A 101 1.26 -6.55 -1.01
CA MET A 101 1.40 -7.74 -0.21
C MET A 101 2.39 -8.76 -0.80
N ALA A 102 2.33 -9.03 -2.10
CA ALA A 102 3.09 -10.09 -2.76
C ALA A 102 3.31 -9.81 -4.26
N MET A 103 3.99 -10.70 -4.95
CA MET A 103 4.20 -10.67 -6.40
C MET A 103 2.91 -10.93 -7.18
N ASN A 104 2.04 -11.77 -6.64
CA ASN A 104 0.81 -12.24 -7.27
C ASN A 104 -0.19 -12.75 -6.24
N ALA A 105 -1.42 -13.06 -6.70
CA ALA A 105 -2.49 -13.54 -5.83
C ALA A 105 -2.21 -14.92 -5.20
N SER A 106 -1.44 -15.80 -5.86
CA SER A 106 -1.07 -17.10 -5.29
C SER A 106 -0.16 -16.95 -4.07
N GLU A 107 0.84 -16.07 -4.17
CA GLU A 107 1.71 -15.76 -3.02
C GLU A 107 0.94 -15.09 -1.89
N ALA A 108 0.01 -14.19 -2.22
CA ALA A 108 -0.86 -13.55 -1.23
C ALA A 108 -1.75 -14.58 -0.51
N ALA A 109 -2.27 -15.57 -1.23
CA ALA A 109 -3.05 -16.67 -0.63
C ALA A 109 -2.21 -17.54 0.31
N ASP A 110 -0.94 -17.82 -0.04
CA ASP A 110 -0.02 -18.53 0.84
C ASP A 110 0.27 -17.75 2.14
N MET A 111 0.46 -16.43 2.02
CA MET A 111 0.69 -15.54 3.17
C MET A 111 -0.55 -15.48 4.08
N LEU A 112 -1.76 -15.34 3.51
CA LEU A 112 -3.01 -15.38 4.26
C LEU A 112 -3.18 -16.71 5.00
N LYS A 113 -2.96 -17.83 4.31
CA LYS A 113 -3.04 -19.17 4.92
C LYS A 113 -2.07 -19.33 6.09
N SER A 114 -0.86 -18.79 5.98
CA SER A 114 0.10 -18.79 7.10
C SER A 114 -0.37 -17.93 8.26
N SER A 115 -0.94 -16.74 7.99
CA SER A 115 -1.52 -15.88 9.03
C SER A 115 -2.68 -16.56 9.76
N GLU A 116 -3.57 -17.23 9.03
CA GLU A 116 -4.70 -17.99 9.62
C GLU A 116 -4.24 -19.16 10.50
N ALA A 117 -3.09 -19.76 10.18
CA ALA A 117 -2.49 -20.82 11.00
C ALA A 117 -1.86 -20.28 12.31
N HIS A 118 -1.63 -18.97 12.41
CA HIS A 118 -1.03 -18.31 13.56
C HIS A 118 -1.93 -17.15 14.07
N PRO A 119 -3.15 -17.43 14.52
CA PRO A 119 -4.18 -16.42 14.83
C PRO A 119 -3.83 -15.51 16.02
N ASP A 120 -2.86 -15.89 16.84
CA ASP A 120 -2.38 -15.07 17.96
C ASP A 120 -1.33 -14.03 17.52
N LEU A 121 -0.86 -14.10 16.28
CA LEU A 121 0.11 -13.17 15.72
C LEU A 121 -0.58 -12.11 14.85
N VAL A 122 -0.13 -10.88 14.99
CA VAL A 122 -0.58 -9.76 14.13
C VAL A 122 0.12 -9.86 12.78
N SER A 123 -0.67 -9.84 11.70
CA SER A 123 -0.21 -9.80 10.32
C SER A 123 -0.83 -8.59 9.63
N GLN A 124 -0.02 -7.55 9.41
CA GLN A 124 -0.47 -6.28 8.84
C GLN A 124 0.32 -5.94 7.58
N ILE A 125 -0.37 -5.39 6.59
CA ILE A 125 0.24 -4.79 5.38
C ILE A 125 0.21 -3.28 5.57
N VAL A 126 1.21 -2.57 5.04
CA VAL A 126 1.17 -1.11 4.93
C VAL A 126 -0.07 -0.71 4.12
N PRO A 127 -1.04 0.01 4.72
CA PRO A 127 -2.34 0.23 4.11
C PRO A 127 -2.35 1.35 3.08
N ALA A 128 -3.30 1.29 2.15
CA ALA A 128 -3.73 2.44 1.38
C ALA A 128 -5.10 2.93 1.88
N PRO A 129 -5.37 4.21 1.84
CA PRO A 129 -4.48 5.36 1.62
C PRO A 129 -3.75 5.72 2.93
N MET A 130 -2.43 5.70 2.91
CA MET A 130 -1.58 5.72 4.10
C MET A 130 -1.77 6.97 4.98
N ASP A 131 -1.84 8.15 4.36
CA ASP A 131 -1.81 9.44 5.05
C ASP A 131 -2.78 10.49 4.51
N PHE A 132 -3.70 10.13 3.60
CA PHE A 132 -4.71 11.05 3.10
C PHE A 132 -5.77 11.36 4.15
N LYS A 133 -6.06 12.63 4.35
CA LYS A 133 -7.11 13.10 5.27
C LYS A 133 -8.50 12.77 4.77
N SER A 134 -8.67 12.81 3.45
CA SER A 134 -9.97 12.68 2.80
C SER A 134 -10.58 11.28 2.90
N TRP A 135 -9.78 10.21 3.06
CA TRP A 135 -10.28 8.86 2.90
C TRP A 135 -11.39 8.48 3.91
N ARG A 136 -11.27 8.94 5.17
CA ARG A 136 -12.27 8.67 6.22
C ARG A 136 -13.55 9.47 5.97
N THR A 137 -13.42 10.70 5.51
CA THR A 137 -14.57 11.53 5.12
C THR A 137 -15.32 10.91 3.95
N ILE A 138 -14.59 10.44 2.93
CA ILE A 138 -15.18 9.72 1.80
C ILE A 138 -15.87 8.44 2.29
N LYS A 139 -15.20 7.63 3.13
CA LYS A 139 -15.77 6.41 3.70
C LYS A 139 -17.08 6.69 4.43
N ARG A 140 -17.11 7.69 5.30
CA ARG A 140 -18.33 8.10 6.01
C ARG A 140 -19.46 8.48 5.05
N LEU A 141 -19.18 9.32 4.05
CA LEU A 141 -20.17 9.74 3.06
C LEU A 141 -20.72 8.56 2.25
N VAL A 142 -19.89 7.59 1.95
CA VAL A 142 -20.30 6.34 1.27
C VAL A 142 -21.16 5.48 2.20
N ASP A 143 -20.76 5.31 3.47
CA ASP A 143 -21.49 4.48 4.45
C ASP A 143 -22.86 5.05 4.84
N GLU A 144 -23.00 6.36 4.82
CA GLU A 144 -24.30 7.04 5.06
C GLU A 144 -25.33 6.65 3.97
N GLY A 145 -24.87 6.27 2.79
CA GLY A 145 -25.69 5.82 1.69
C GLY A 145 -26.83 6.78 1.39
N GLU A 146 -28.05 6.26 1.17
CA GLU A 146 -29.22 7.08 0.80
C GLU A 146 -29.65 8.07 1.89
N SER A 147 -29.25 7.87 3.15
CA SER A 147 -29.54 8.81 4.24
C SER A 147 -28.62 10.03 4.25
N GLY A 148 -27.41 9.91 3.69
CA GLY A 148 -26.42 10.96 3.62
C GLY A 148 -26.63 11.96 2.48
N GLU A 149 -25.79 12.99 2.45
CA GLU A 149 -25.86 14.07 1.44
C GLU A 149 -25.31 13.66 0.08
N LEU A 150 -24.35 12.71 0.00
CA LEU A 150 -23.89 12.14 -1.26
C LEU A 150 -24.94 11.20 -1.87
N GLY A 151 -25.71 10.53 -1.03
CA GLY A 151 -26.63 9.48 -1.43
C GLY A 151 -25.91 8.17 -1.77
N THR A 152 -26.60 7.24 -2.38
CA THR A 152 -26.03 5.96 -2.82
C THR A 152 -25.05 6.19 -3.97
N VAL A 153 -23.78 5.81 -3.77
CA VAL A 153 -22.74 5.89 -4.82
C VAL A 153 -23.04 4.87 -5.91
N ARG A 154 -23.10 5.34 -7.14
CA ARG A 154 -23.41 4.52 -8.34
C ARG A 154 -22.19 4.32 -9.22
N GLU A 155 -21.33 5.33 -9.28
CA GLU A 155 -20.18 5.32 -10.18
C GLU A 155 -19.00 6.07 -9.54
N VAL A 156 -17.78 5.58 -9.76
CA VAL A 156 -16.53 6.25 -9.36
C VAL A 156 -15.58 6.29 -10.55
N HIS A 157 -15.03 7.46 -10.82
CA HIS A 157 -13.97 7.62 -11.83
C HIS A 157 -12.68 7.97 -11.12
N ILE A 158 -11.63 7.19 -11.34
CA ILE A 158 -10.28 7.42 -10.84
C ILE A 158 -9.37 7.73 -12.02
N SER A 159 -8.65 8.84 -11.91
CA SER A 159 -7.65 9.24 -12.90
C SER A 159 -6.32 9.52 -12.20
N ILE A 160 -5.26 8.77 -12.60
CA ILE A 160 -3.90 8.99 -12.14
C ILE A 160 -2.98 9.00 -13.36
N LEU A 161 -2.74 10.18 -13.87
CA LEU A 161 -1.97 10.42 -15.07
C LEU A 161 -0.70 11.19 -14.72
N ASN A 162 0.42 10.79 -15.31
CA ASN A 162 1.65 11.56 -15.29
C ASN A 162 2.47 11.27 -16.55
N GLY A 163 3.40 12.12 -16.85
CA GLY A 163 4.25 12.00 -18.03
C GLY A 163 5.67 11.52 -17.73
N GLN A 164 5.91 10.82 -16.62
CA GLN A 164 7.28 10.48 -16.20
C GLN A 164 8.03 9.62 -17.22
N ASN A 165 7.32 8.73 -17.92
CA ASN A 165 7.92 7.89 -18.97
C ASN A 165 8.01 8.55 -20.34
N LEU A 166 7.56 9.82 -20.49
CA LEU A 166 7.73 10.61 -21.72
C LEU A 166 9.11 11.26 -21.84
N ALA A 167 9.92 11.21 -20.78
CA ALA A 167 11.30 11.70 -20.85
C ALA A 167 12.12 10.86 -21.85
N PRO A 168 13.10 11.46 -22.56
CA PRO A 168 14.04 10.69 -23.35
C PRO A 168 14.81 9.71 -22.44
N ASN A 169 14.84 8.42 -22.82
CA ASN A 169 15.49 7.34 -22.06
C ASN A 169 15.05 7.33 -20.58
N PRO A 170 13.79 7.06 -20.28
CA PRO A 170 13.33 6.99 -18.89
C PRO A 170 14.10 5.93 -18.11
N GLU A 171 14.42 6.24 -16.86
CA GLU A 171 15.21 5.35 -16.01
C GLU A 171 14.42 4.11 -15.60
N LEU A 172 15.13 2.97 -15.60
CA LEU A 172 14.59 1.71 -15.11
C LEU A 172 14.43 1.76 -13.58
N HIS A 173 13.22 1.57 -13.11
CA HIS A 173 12.94 1.44 -11.70
C HIS A 173 12.71 -0.04 -11.35
N TRP A 174 12.92 -0.45 -10.08
CA TRP A 174 12.68 -1.83 -9.66
C TRP A 174 11.21 -2.29 -9.87
N ARG A 175 10.26 -1.32 -9.86
CA ARG A 175 8.85 -1.61 -10.15
C ARG A 175 8.57 -1.96 -11.61
N ASP A 176 9.50 -1.65 -12.51
CA ASP A 176 9.41 -2.01 -13.92
C ASP A 176 9.93 -3.45 -14.19
N GLN A 177 10.45 -4.11 -13.16
CA GLN A 177 11.06 -5.44 -13.25
C GLN A 177 10.13 -6.48 -12.62
N THR A 178 9.54 -7.33 -13.46
CA THR A 178 8.57 -8.36 -13.03
C THR A 178 9.15 -9.34 -12.00
N GLU A 179 10.45 -9.61 -12.06
CA GLU A 179 11.18 -10.49 -11.14
C GLU A 179 11.26 -9.93 -9.71
N LEU A 180 11.13 -8.62 -9.55
CA LEU A 180 11.22 -7.94 -8.26
C LEU A 180 9.85 -7.53 -7.73
N SER A 181 8.94 -7.16 -8.63
CA SER A 181 7.69 -6.51 -8.25
C SER A 181 6.41 -7.23 -8.69
N GLY A 182 6.53 -8.32 -9.49
CA GLY A 182 5.37 -8.91 -10.15
C GLY A 182 4.73 -7.91 -11.12
N MET A 183 3.44 -8.07 -11.40
CA MET A 183 2.66 -7.11 -12.21
C MET A 183 2.32 -5.87 -11.37
N ASN A 184 3.34 -5.07 -11.08
CA ASN A 184 3.23 -3.86 -10.27
C ASN A 184 2.86 -2.65 -11.12
N ILE A 185 1.61 -2.59 -11.56
CA ILE A 185 1.16 -1.56 -12.50
C ILE A 185 0.88 -0.26 -11.76
N MET A 186 1.80 0.68 -11.86
CA MET A 186 1.65 2.05 -11.36
C MET A 186 1.03 2.09 -9.94
N MET A 187 0.01 2.87 -9.73
CA MET A 187 -0.71 2.95 -8.45
C MET A 187 -1.99 2.09 -8.42
N TYR A 188 -2.18 1.15 -9.35
CA TYR A 188 -3.44 0.41 -9.45
C TYR A 188 -3.78 -0.37 -8.17
N GLY A 189 -2.83 -1.13 -7.61
CA GLY A 189 -3.08 -1.88 -6.38
C GLY A 189 -3.49 -1.01 -5.19
N ILE A 190 -2.86 0.18 -5.04
CA ILE A 190 -3.21 1.15 -4.00
C ILE A 190 -4.63 1.71 -4.22
N THR A 191 -4.99 2.04 -5.46
CA THR A 191 -6.32 2.58 -5.76
C THR A 191 -7.42 1.54 -5.62
N VAL A 192 -7.15 0.29 -5.98
CA VAL A 192 -8.10 -0.82 -5.74
C VAL A 192 -8.35 -1.00 -4.24
N GLU A 193 -7.31 -1.04 -3.42
CA GLU A 193 -7.45 -1.16 -1.97
C GLU A 193 -8.30 -0.02 -1.37
N MET A 194 -8.09 1.24 -1.80
CA MET A 194 -8.92 2.36 -1.39
C MET A 194 -10.40 2.15 -1.75
N ILE A 195 -10.65 1.71 -3.00
CA ILE A 195 -12.02 1.45 -3.49
C ILE A 195 -12.68 0.31 -2.72
N HIS A 196 -11.95 -0.79 -2.47
CA HIS A 196 -12.47 -1.90 -1.68
C HIS A 196 -12.90 -1.44 -0.29
N ARG A 197 -12.14 -0.55 0.33
CA ARG A 197 -12.47 0.02 1.64
C ARG A 197 -13.72 0.90 1.62
N TRP A 198 -13.94 1.62 0.53
CA TRP A 198 -15.13 2.48 0.40
C TRP A 198 -16.37 1.73 -0.07
N LEU A 199 -16.23 0.82 -1.05
CA LEU A 199 -17.34 0.25 -1.80
C LEU A 199 -17.47 -1.28 -1.69
N GLY A 200 -16.56 -1.93 -0.96
CA GLY A 200 -16.44 -3.39 -0.92
C GLY A 200 -15.61 -3.96 -2.07
N PRO A 201 -15.35 -5.27 -2.05
CA PRO A 201 -14.51 -5.95 -3.03
C PRO A 201 -15.02 -5.82 -4.47
N THR A 202 -14.11 -5.98 -5.42
CA THR A 202 -14.44 -6.08 -6.84
C THR A 202 -15.07 -7.44 -7.13
N GLU A 203 -16.26 -7.45 -7.73
CA GLU A 203 -17.00 -8.65 -8.15
C GLU A 203 -16.55 -9.12 -9.53
N GLU A 204 -16.43 -8.18 -10.47
CA GLU A 204 -15.98 -8.44 -11.84
C GLU A 204 -15.25 -7.23 -12.41
N LEU A 205 -14.34 -7.46 -13.35
CA LEU A 205 -13.68 -6.39 -14.09
C LEU A 205 -13.28 -6.80 -15.51
N ILE A 206 -13.06 -5.77 -16.34
CA ILE A 206 -12.42 -5.87 -17.65
C ILE A 206 -11.28 -4.86 -17.64
N ALA A 207 -10.11 -5.27 -18.09
CA ALA A 207 -8.92 -4.42 -18.13
C ALA A 207 -8.28 -4.42 -19.54
N ASP A 208 -7.68 -3.29 -19.90
CA ASP A 208 -6.82 -3.13 -21.06
C ASP A 208 -5.55 -2.42 -20.62
N GLY A 209 -4.43 -3.15 -20.67
CA GLY A 209 -3.09 -2.66 -20.30
C GLY A 209 -2.18 -2.64 -21.52
N HIS A 210 -1.39 -1.57 -21.68
CA HIS A 210 -0.45 -1.42 -22.78
C HIS A 210 0.89 -0.84 -22.30
N THR A 211 2.00 -1.36 -22.87
CA THR A 211 3.36 -0.86 -22.66
C THR A 211 3.79 -0.06 -23.88
N PHE A 212 3.67 1.27 -23.80
CA PHE A 212 4.12 2.17 -24.88
C PHE A 212 5.65 2.37 -24.87
N ILE A 213 6.25 2.39 -23.66
CA ILE A 213 7.70 2.53 -23.49
C ILE A 213 8.22 1.16 -23.04
N SER A 214 8.64 0.38 -24.03
CA SER A 214 9.09 -1.00 -23.85
C SER A 214 10.56 -1.15 -23.45
N GLU A 215 11.34 -0.05 -23.42
CA GLU A 215 12.75 -0.05 -23.04
C GLU A 215 13.05 1.10 -22.08
N LYS A 216 13.81 0.84 -21.04
CA LYS A 216 14.25 1.84 -20.06
C LYS A 216 15.74 1.73 -19.78
N LEU A 217 16.35 2.87 -19.43
CA LEU A 217 17.78 2.95 -19.14
C LEU A 217 18.09 2.41 -17.74
N ASN A 218 18.86 1.35 -17.67
CA ASN A 218 19.49 0.93 -16.42
C ASN A 218 20.69 1.85 -16.15
N THR A 219 20.56 2.71 -15.15
CA THR A 219 21.59 3.71 -14.81
C THR A 219 22.86 3.10 -14.21
N ASP A 220 22.80 1.88 -13.67
CA ASP A 220 23.93 1.20 -13.08
C ASP A 220 24.84 0.58 -14.17
N THR A 221 24.24 0.09 -15.27
CA THR A 221 24.98 -0.56 -16.37
C THR A 221 25.14 0.32 -17.60
N GLY A 222 24.29 1.36 -17.75
CA GLY A 222 24.21 2.20 -18.93
C GLY A 222 23.50 1.54 -20.13
N GLU A 223 22.87 0.38 -19.93
CA GLU A 223 22.18 -0.40 -20.97
C GLU A 223 20.68 -0.12 -21.00
N MET A 224 20.05 -0.24 -22.17
CA MET A 224 18.60 -0.28 -22.31
C MET A 224 18.09 -1.67 -21.96
N VAL A 225 17.04 -1.73 -21.11
CA VAL A 225 16.44 -2.97 -20.62
C VAL A 225 14.97 -3.02 -21.04
N GLU A 226 14.54 -4.15 -21.58
CA GLU A 226 13.14 -4.37 -21.96
C GLU A 226 12.23 -4.37 -20.72
N VAL A 227 11.08 -3.70 -20.84
CA VAL A 227 10.05 -3.60 -19.81
C VAL A 227 8.71 -4.09 -20.38
N ASN A 228 8.07 -5.00 -19.66
CA ASN A 228 6.79 -5.61 -20.07
C ASN A 228 5.63 -5.22 -19.16
N ILE A 229 5.85 -4.42 -18.11
CA ILE A 229 4.79 -3.93 -17.23
C ILE A 229 4.08 -2.77 -17.93
N PRO A 230 2.73 -2.80 -18.02
CA PRO A 230 1.96 -1.72 -18.64
C PRO A 230 2.25 -0.35 -18.02
N ASP A 231 2.47 0.64 -18.85
CA ASP A 231 2.61 2.04 -18.50
C ASP A 231 1.35 2.87 -18.79
N SER A 232 0.33 2.22 -19.36
CA SER A 232 -1.04 2.71 -19.53
C SER A 232 -2.03 1.60 -19.22
N LEU A 233 -3.05 1.90 -18.39
CA LEU A 233 -4.04 0.94 -17.92
C LEU A 233 -5.41 1.59 -17.82
N SER A 234 -6.41 0.95 -18.43
CA SER A 234 -7.83 1.25 -18.25
C SER A 234 -8.55 0.04 -17.67
N VAL A 235 -9.33 0.24 -16.60
CA VAL A 235 -10.13 -0.84 -15.99
C VAL A 235 -11.56 -0.36 -15.78
N LEU A 236 -12.50 -1.22 -16.12
CA LEU A 236 -13.92 -1.09 -15.79
C LEU A 236 -14.27 -2.20 -14.81
N ALA A 237 -14.63 -1.84 -13.58
CA ALA A 237 -14.95 -2.78 -12.52
C ALA A 237 -16.36 -2.59 -11.96
N ARG A 238 -16.95 -3.65 -11.42
CA ARG A 238 -18.17 -3.63 -10.60
C ARG A 238 -17.81 -4.10 -9.21
N GLN A 239 -18.27 -3.34 -8.22
CA GLN A 239 -18.08 -3.67 -6.81
C GLN A 239 -19.26 -4.50 -6.28
N THR A 240 -19.06 -5.25 -5.20
CA THR A 240 -20.10 -6.08 -4.57
C THR A 240 -21.33 -5.30 -4.10
N ASN A 241 -21.19 -4.00 -3.82
CA ASN A 241 -22.32 -3.11 -3.52
C ASN A 241 -23.08 -2.61 -4.77
N GLY A 242 -22.67 -3.04 -5.99
CA GLY A 242 -23.27 -2.68 -7.27
C GLY A 242 -22.72 -1.40 -7.91
N ALA A 243 -21.85 -0.65 -7.25
CA ALA A 243 -21.23 0.52 -7.84
C ALA A 243 -20.25 0.14 -8.96
N ARG A 244 -20.19 0.96 -10.00
CA ARG A 244 -19.22 0.82 -11.10
C ARG A 244 -18.03 1.72 -10.87
N VAL A 245 -16.81 1.20 -11.11
CA VAL A 245 -15.58 1.97 -11.00
C VAL A 245 -14.82 1.97 -12.33
N ILE A 246 -14.37 3.14 -12.76
CA ILE A 246 -13.54 3.34 -13.94
C ILE A 246 -12.17 3.81 -13.47
N TYR A 247 -11.15 3.02 -13.74
CA TYR A 247 -9.76 3.41 -13.48
C TYR A 247 -9.09 3.79 -14.80
N ASN A 248 -8.39 4.93 -14.79
CA ASN A 248 -7.58 5.41 -15.89
C ASN A 248 -6.21 5.83 -15.34
N LEU A 249 -5.20 5.00 -15.56
CA LEU A 249 -3.86 5.21 -15.05
C LEU A 249 -2.85 5.23 -16.21
N SER A 250 -1.93 6.19 -16.20
CA SER A 250 -0.91 6.26 -17.23
C SER A 250 0.32 7.05 -16.76
N THR A 251 1.50 6.53 -17.10
CA THR A 251 2.79 7.24 -16.93
C THR A 251 3.31 7.84 -18.24
N VAL A 252 2.52 7.71 -19.32
CA VAL A 252 2.78 8.29 -20.65
C VAL A 252 1.73 9.30 -21.06
N ALA A 253 0.96 9.83 -20.11
CA ALA A 253 -0.08 10.83 -20.38
C ALA A 253 0.03 12.00 -19.41
N THR A 254 0.21 13.21 -19.95
CA THR A 254 0.19 14.43 -19.12
C THR A 254 -1.24 14.74 -18.71
N PRO A 255 -1.51 14.94 -17.39
CA PRO A 255 -2.85 15.22 -16.93
C PRO A 255 -3.34 16.60 -17.39
N THR A 256 -4.61 16.66 -17.77
CA THR A 256 -5.31 17.92 -18.12
C THR A 256 -6.24 18.41 -16.99
N SER A 257 -6.39 17.58 -15.95
CA SER A 257 -7.14 17.87 -14.73
C SER A 257 -6.39 17.27 -13.53
N PRO A 258 -6.67 17.70 -12.29
CA PRO A 258 -6.06 17.09 -11.11
C PRO A 258 -6.30 15.57 -11.05
N ASN A 259 -5.25 14.81 -10.71
CA ASN A 259 -5.38 13.41 -10.39
C ASN A 259 -6.25 13.23 -9.14
N GLY A 260 -7.08 12.20 -9.12
CA GLY A 260 -7.98 11.96 -7.99
C GLY A 260 -9.11 11.02 -8.31
N ALA A 261 -10.19 11.14 -7.55
CA ALA A 261 -11.40 10.37 -7.73
C ALA A 261 -12.63 11.26 -7.76
N THR A 262 -13.60 10.92 -8.63
CA THR A 262 -14.94 11.52 -8.67
C THR A 262 -15.95 10.44 -8.33
N LEU A 263 -16.73 10.66 -7.25
CA LEU A 263 -17.78 9.76 -6.80
C LEU A 263 -19.15 10.37 -7.18
N PHE A 264 -19.92 9.65 -7.96
CA PHE A 264 -21.26 10.04 -8.40
C PHE A 264 -22.30 9.32 -7.55
N GLY A 265 -22.89 10.08 -6.62
CA GLY A 265 -23.97 9.60 -5.77
C GLY A 265 -25.35 9.94 -6.31
N SER A 266 -26.41 9.42 -5.70
CA SER A 266 -27.80 9.68 -6.06
C SER A 266 -28.24 11.12 -5.78
N LYS A 267 -27.54 11.82 -4.86
CA LYS A 267 -27.89 13.17 -4.40
C LYS A 267 -26.83 14.24 -4.71
N GLY A 268 -25.65 13.82 -5.19
CA GLY A 268 -24.57 14.75 -5.51
C GLY A 268 -23.33 14.08 -6.04
N THR A 269 -22.32 14.88 -6.32
CA THR A 269 -21.01 14.45 -6.81
C THR A 269 -19.92 14.95 -5.89
N LEU A 270 -19.07 14.04 -5.41
CA LEU A 270 -17.89 14.35 -4.62
C LEU A 270 -16.63 14.20 -5.48
N VAL A 271 -15.75 15.19 -5.46
CA VAL A 271 -14.46 15.18 -6.15
C VAL A 271 -13.35 15.22 -5.12
N TRP A 272 -12.41 14.30 -5.21
CA TRP A 272 -11.20 14.26 -4.41
C TRP A 272 -9.96 14.52 -5.27
N SER A 273 -9.17 15.54 -4.93
CA SER A 273 -7.87 15.84 -5.51
C SER A 273 -6.76 15.16 -4.71
N PHE A 274 -5.91 14.33 -5.35
CA PHE A 274 -4.80 13.66 -4.69
C PHE A 274 -3.70 14.62 -4.25
N ALA A 275 -3.33 15.54 -5.14
CA ALA A 275 -2.18 16.40 -4.92
C ALA A 275 -2.34 17.33 -3.71
N GLU A 276 -3.56 17.81 -3.51
CA GLU A 276 -3.91 18.77 -2.46
C GLU A 276 -4.61 18.13 -1.29
N ASP A 277 -5.00 16.86 -1.42
CA ASP A 277 -5.85 16.12 -0.49
C ASP A 277 -7.09 16.94 -0.08
N THR A 278 -7.80 17.48 -1.08
CA THR A 278 -8.98 18.32 -0.91
C THR A 278 -10.23 17.69 -1.48
N LEU A 279 -11.37 18.02 -0.89
CA LEU A 279 -12.69 17.59 -1.31
C LEU A 279 -13.52 18.75 -1.83
N SER A 280 -14.29 18.52 -2.90
CA SER A 280 -15.30 19.41 -3.41
C SER A 280 -16.61 18.64 -3.64
N PHE A 281 -17.71 19.21 -3.22
CA PHE A 281 -19.04 18.58 -3.34
C PHE A 281 -19.99 19.44 -4.17
N THR A 282 -20.73 18.78 -5.04
CA THR A 282 -21.78 19.39 -5.86
C THR A 282 -23.09 18.69 -5.56
N PRO A 283 -24.04 19.32 -4.79
CA PRO A 283 -25.37 18.75 -4.60
C PRO A 283 -26.14 18.63 -5.93
N LEU A 284 -27.07 17.70 -6.02
CA LEU A 284 -27.94 17.56 -7.19
C LEU A 284 -28.69 18.86 -7.46
N GLY A 285 -28.49 19.45 -8.64
CA GLY A 285 -29.07 20.74 -9.02
C GLY A 285 -28.45 21.96 -8.35
N GLY A 286 -27.38 21.80 -7.57
CA GLY A 286 -26.64 22.86 -6.88
C GLY A 286 -25.35 23.27 -7.56
N THR A 287 -24.53 24.01 -6.85
CA THR A 287 -23.23 24.53 -7.29
C THR A 287 -22.12 23.84 -6.51
N ALA A 288 -21.01 23.54 -7.18
CA ALA A 288 -19.79 22.98 -6.58
C ALA A 288 -19.21 23.92 -5.52
N GLY A 289 -18.80 23.35 -4.39
CA GLY A 289 -18.11 24.07 -3.32
C GLY A 289 -17.13 23.18 -2.57
N PRO A 290 -16.16 23.77 -1.83
CA PRO A 290 -15.26 23.02 -0.98
C PRO A 290 -16.04 22.20 0.06
N TYR A 291 -15.58 20.96 0.32
CA TYR A 291 -16.15 20.09 1.34
C TYR A 291 -15.12 19.87 2.47
N PRO A 292 -15.49 20.08 3.74
CA PRO A 292 -14.55 19.94 4.84
C PRO A 292 -14.19 18.48 5.12
N HIS A 293 -13.00 18.25 5.65
CA HIS A 293 -12.64 16.96 6.22
C HIS A 293 -13.36 16.74 7.55
N ASP A 294 -13.60 15.49 7.91
CA ASP A 294 -14.15 15.13 9.22
C ASP A 294 -13.12 15.46 10.31
N ASP A 295 -13.48 16.34 11.25
CA ASP A 295 -12.61 16.79 12.34
C ASP A 295 -12.17 15.65 13.28
N ARG A 296 -12.91 14.53 13.30
CA ARG A 296 -12.57 13.33 14.08
C ARG A 296 -11.59 12.42 13.37
N SER A 297 -11.20 12.74 12.16
CA SER A 297 -10.20 11.96 11.43
C SER A 297 -8.83 12.16 12.07
N VAL A 298 -8.17 11.09 12.43
CA VAL A 298 -6.73 11.09 12.71
C VAL A 298 -6.01 11.17 11.38
N PHE A 299 -5.08 12.08 11.26
CA PHE A 299 -4.41 12.39 10.01
C PHE A 299 -2.96 11.96 10.03
N GLY A 300 -2.47 11.64 8.84
CA GLY A 300 -1.08 11.27 8.62
C GLY A 300 -0.82 9.78 8.77
N TRP A 301 0.43 9.46 8.78
CA TRP A 301 0.92 8.10 8.82
C TRP A 301 0.74 7.49 10.22
N GLN A 302 -0.01 6.38 10.33
CA GLN A 302 -0.35 5.71 11.59
C GLN A 302 0.04 4.22 11.57
N VAL A 303 0.76 3.77 10.56
CA VAL A 303 0.98 2.34 10.25
C VAL A 303 1.61 1.59 11.41
N GLU A 304 2.68 2.12 11.96
CA GLU A 304 3.46 1.49 13.04
C GLU A 304 2.69 1.54 14.36
N SER A 305 2.00 2.65 14.62
CA SER A 305 1.18 2.78 15.84
C SER A 305 -0.01 1.84 15.83
N ASP A 306 -0.68 1.67 14.69
CA ASP A 306 -1.79 0.73 14.54
C ASP A 306 -1.31 -0.72 14.68
N PHE A 307 -0.13 -1.05 14.12
CA PHE A 307 0.49 -2.36 14.26
C PHE A 307 0.83 -2.69 15.73
N VAL A 308 1.52 -1.78 16.40
CA VAL A 308 1.89 -1.92 17.82
C VAL A 308 0.65 -2.01 18.71
N GLU A 309 -0.37 -1.18 18.45
CA GLU A 309 -1.62 -1.23 19.22
C GLU A 309 -2.35 -2.56 19.02
N SER A 310 -2.37 -3.11 17.80
CA SER A 310 -2.95 -4.43 17.54
C SER A 310 -2.23 -5.54 18.32
N ILE A 311 -0.90 -5.47 18.45
CA ILE A 311 -0.12 -6.41 19.26
C ILE A 311 -0.50 -6.28 20.75
N ARG A 312 -0.51 -5.05 21.29
CA ARG A 312 -0.76 -4.78 22.70
C ARG A 312 -2.18 -5.11 23.16
N SER A 313 -3.15 -4.70 22.35
CA SER A 313 -4.56 -4.87 22.67
C SER A 313 -5.13 -6.23 22.26
N LYS A 314 -4.39 -7.00 21.43
CA LYS A 314 -4.87 -8.20 20.74
C LYS A 314 -6.14 -7.95 19.90
N ALA A 315 -6.34 -6.69 19.49
CA ALA A 315 -7.42 -6.34 18.60
C ALA A 315 -7.07 -6.73 17.15
N PRO A 316 -8.07 -7.03 16.32
CA PRO A 316 -7.85 -7.26 14.90
C PRO A 316 -7.21 -6.04 14.23
N VAL A 317 -6.39 -6.30 13.22
CA VAL A 317 -5.82 -5.26 12.35
C VAL A 317 -6.96 -4.46 11.70
N VAL A 318 -6.93 -3.15 11.86
CA VAL A 318 -7.97 -2.24 11.31
C VAL A 318 -7.69 -1.93 9.84
N LEU A 319 -6.41 -1.73 9.50
CA LEU A 319 -5.92 -1.39 8.17
C LEU A 319 -4.50 -1.96 8.01
N THR A 320 -4.18 -2.73 7.07
CA THR A 320 -4.83 -3.60 6.09
C THR A 320 -4.47 -5.03 6.52
N ASN A 321 -5.42 -5.90 6.71
CA ASN A 321 -5.14 -7.29 7.04
C ASN A 321 -4.81 -8.10 5.78
N PHE A 322 -4.38 -9.37 5.96
CA PHE A 322 -3.98 -10.21 4.83
C PHE A 322 -5.15 -10.67 3.96
N GLN A 323 -6.38 -10.69 4.48
CA GLN A 323 -7.58 -10.94 3.67
C GLN A 323 -7.83 -9.78 2.70
N ASP A 324 -7.77 -8.53 3.19
CA ASP A 324 -7.87 -7.33 2.35
C ASP A 324 -6.75 -7.32 1.29
N GLY A 325 -5.55 -7.78 1.68
CA GLY A 325 -4.40 -7.93 0.81
C GLY A 325 -4.65 -8.89 -0.35
N LEU A 326 -5.16 -10.08 -0.06
CA LEU A 326 -5.52 -11.06 -1.08
C LEU A 326 -6.59 -10.50 -2.04
N GLU A 327 -7.61 -9.82 -1.51
CA GLU A 327 -8.71 -9.26 -2.31
C GLU A 327 -8.20 -8.23 -3.34
N TYR A 328 -7.33 -7.30 -2.94
CA TYR A 328 -6.79 -6.37 -3.93
C TYR A 328 -5.78 -7.04 -4.89
N MET A 329 -5.02 -8.04 -4.44
CA MET A 329 -4.12 -8.80 -5.33
C MET A 329 -4.88 -9.61 -6.39
N LEU A 330 -6.08 -10.12 -6.08
CA LEU A 330 -6.95 -10.78 -7.07
C LEU A 330 -7.35 -9.85 -8.22
N SER A 331 -7.50 -8.55 -7.98
CA SER A 331 -7.81 -7.57 -9.03
C SER A 331 -6.66 -7.38 -10.04
N LEU A 332 -5.44 -7.78 -9.69
CA LEU A 332 -4.26 -7.65 -10.57
C LEU A 332 -4.10 -8.83 -11.55
N ILE A 333 -4.77 -9.96 -11.33
CA ILE A 333 -4.60 -11.17 -12.17
C ILE A 333 -5.27 -11.07 -13.56
N HIS A 334 -6.07 -10.03 -13.77
CA HIS A 334 -6.82 -9.82 -15.02
C HIS A 334 -6.14 -8.88 -16.01
N ILE A 335 -4.91 -8.46 -15.70
CA ILE A 335 -4.17 -7.46 -16.48
C ILE A 335 -3.01 -8.10 -17.22
#